data_34abf433333e56a998261c261000e9d1
#
_entry.id   34abf433333e56a998261c261000e9d1
#
_cell.length_a   1.000
_cell.length_b   1.000
_cell.length_c   1.000
_cell.angle_alpha   90.00
_cell.angle_beta   90.00
_cell.angle_gamma   90.00
#
_symmetry.space_group_name_H-M   'P 1'
#
loop_
_entity.id
_entity.type
_entity.pdbx_description
1 polymer ?
#
loop_
_entity_poly.entity_id
_entity_poly.type
_entity_poly.pdbx_seq_one_letter_code
_entity_poly.pdbx_strand_id
1 'polypeptide(L)' 'MTWEYKIVYSSMELTDEEEYEQRLHDSVRMLNRLGSEGWELISFLPHRTAARQTKYHAVLKRQSS' A
#
# COMPACT_ATOMS: atom_id res chain seq x y z
N MET A 1 -16.12 15.57 13.22
CA MET A 1 -15.62 14.52 12.33
C MET A 1 -14.11 14.50 12.39
N THR A 2 -13.56 13.34 12.65
CA THR A 2 -12.12 13.15 12.65
C THR A 2 -11.73 12.10 11.62
N TRP A 3 -10.48 12.12 11.23
CA TRP A 3 -9.95 11.14 10.30
C TRP A 3 -8.96 10.24 11.02
N GLU A 4 -9.04 8.95 10.71
CA GLU A 4 -8.01 8.00 11.13
C GLU A 4 -7.07 7.76 9.96
N TYR A 5 -5.79 7.59 10.24
CA TYR A 5 -4.79 7.32 9.21
C TYR A 5 -4.11 6.00 9.49
N LYS A 6 -3.74 5.33 8.41
CA LYS A 6 -3.06 4.04 8.48
C LYS A 6 -1.98 3.98 7.43
N ILE A 7 -0.84 3.46 7.79
CA ILE A 7 0.25 3.21 6.85
C ILE A 7 0.49 1.70 6.81
N VAL A 8 0.42 1.13 5.62
CA VAL A 8 0.55 -0.31 5.41
C VAL A 8 1.72 -0.56 4.46
N TYR A 9 2.58 -1.49 4.84
CA TYR A 9 3.70 -1.85 4.00
C TYR A 9 3.21 -2.60 2.76
N SER A 10 3.62 -2.10 1.60
CA SER A 10 3.33 -2.73 0.32
C SER A 10 4.65 -2.95 -0.39
N SER A 11 5.09 -4.20 -0.48
CA SER A 11 6.34 -4.52 -1.15
C SER A 11 6.12 -4.57 -2.65
N MET A 12 6.76 -3.65 -3.36
CA MET A 12 6.78 -3.64 -4.82
C MET A 12 8.22 -3.74 -5.34
N GLU A 13 8.97 -4.69 -4.81
CA GLU A 13 10.30 -4.95 -5.34
C GLU A 13 10.17 -5.69 -6.67
N LEU A 14 10.70 -5.06 -7.71
CA LEU A 14 10.65 -5.61 -9.06
C LEU A 14 11.86 -6.48 -9.30
N THR A 15 11.68 -7.79 -9.27
CA THR A 15 12.75 -8.72 -9.61
C THR A 15 12.54 -9.33 -11.00
N ASP A 16 11.29 -9.57 -11.41
CA ASP A 16 10.93 -9.94 -12.78
C ASP A 16 9.47 -9.60 -13.07
N GLU A 17 9.04 -9.75 -14.34
CA GLU A 17 7.69 -9.38 -14.76
C GLU A 17 6.60 -10.23 -14.12
N GLU A 18 6.85 -11.53 -13.94
CA GLU A 18 5.85 -12.42 -13.36
C GLU A 18 5.61 -12.08 -11.88
N GLU A 19 6.68 -11.84 -11.14
CA GLU A 19 6.56 -11.42 -9.75
C GLU A 19 5.90 -10.07 -9.62
N TYR A 20 6.19 -9.16 -10.56
CA TYR A 20 5.56 -7.85 -10.56
C TYR A 20 4.05 -7.94 -10.71
N GLU A 21 3.57 -8.74 -11.67
CA GLU A 21 2.14 -8.93 -11.87
C GLU A 21 1.48 -9.55 -10.63
N GLN A 22 2.12 -10.56 -10.05
CA GLN A 22 1.59 -11.19 -8.85
C GLN A 22 1.48 -10.21 -7.70
N ARG A 23 2.48 -9.36 -7.52
CA ARG A 23 2.48 -8.36 -6.45
C ARG A 23 1.44 -7.27 -6.69
N LEU A 24 1.20 -6.90 -7.95
CA LEU A 24 0.12 -5.97 -8.27
C LEU A 24 -1.23 -6.55 -7.87
N HIS A 25 -1.48 -7.82 -8.18
CA HIS A 25 -2.71 -8.49 -7.79
C HIS A 25 -2.87 -8.55 -6.27
N ASP A 26 -1.79 -8.86 -5.56
CA ASP A 26 -1.81 -8.91 -4.11
C ASP A 26 -2.09 -7.52 -3.51
N SER A 27 -1.51 -6.49 -4.10
CA SER A 27 -1.75 -5.11 -3.66
C SER A 27 -3.21 -4.70 -3.88
N VAL A 28 -3.78 -5.07 -5.02
CA VAL A 28 -5.19 -4.79 -5.31
C VAL A 28 -6.10 -5.51 -4.32
N ARG A 29 -5.81 -6.76 -4.01
CA ARG A 29 -6.58 -7.51 -2.99
C ARG A 29 -6.51 -6.82 -1.63
N MET A 30 -5.32 -6.39 -1.24
CA MET A 30 -5.14 -5.68 0.03
C MET A 30 -5.94 -4.39 0.05
N LEU A 31 -5.86 -3.60 -1.01
CA LEU A 31 -6.58 -2.33 -1.10
C LEU A 31 -8.09 -2.55 -1.09
N ASN A 32 -8.58 -3.57 -1.80
CA ASN A 32 -10.00 -3.90 -1.80
C ASN A 32 -10.49 -4.32 -0.41
N ARG A 33 -9.70 -5.11 0.30
CA ARG A 33 -10.03 -5.52 1.66
C ARG A 33 -10.11 -4.30 2.59
N LEU A 34 -9.10 -3.43 2.52
CA LEU A 34 -9.08 -2.21 3.34
C LEU A 34 -10.23 -1.28 2.96
N GLY A 35 -10.54 -1.18 1.65
CA GLY A 35 -11.66 -0.39 1.18
C GLY A 35 -13.00 -0.89 1.73
N SER A 36 -13.16 -2.21 1.85
CA SER A 36 -14.37 -2.79 2.44
C SER A 36 -14.51 -2.44 3.92
N GLU A 37 -13.42 -2.09 4.59
CA GLU A 37 -13.42 -1.63 5.97
C GLU A 37 -13.54 -0.11 6.10
N GLY A 38 -13.75 0.57 4.98
CA GLY A 38 -13.92 2.02 4.94
C GLY A 38 -12.64 2.81 4.70
N TRP A 39 -11.52 2.15 4.46
CA TRP A 39 -10.27 2.82 4.21
C TRP A 39 -10.17 3.33 2.77
N GLU A 40 -9.66 4.53 2.61
CA GLU A 40 -9.44 5.17 1.32
C GLU A 40 -7.94 5.42 1.12
N LEU A 41 -7.42 4.99 -0.01
CA LEU A 41 -6.01 5.21 -0.34
C LEU A 41 -5.79 6.67 -0.68
N ILE A 42 -4.82 7.29 0.00
CA ILE A 42 -4.42 8.67 -0.28
C ILE A 42 -3.23 8.71 -1.22
N SER A 43 -2.21 7.92 -0.91
CA SER A 43 -0.93 8.01 -1.61
C SER A 43 -0.05 6.81 -1.26
N PHE A 44 1.05 6.67 -1.99
CA PHE A 44 2.12 5.75 -1.66
C PHE A 44 3.35 6.55 -1.26
N LEU A 45 4.03 6.10 -0.19
CA LEU A 45 5.29 6.70 0.25
C LEU A 45 6.43 5.78 -0.17
N PRO A 46 7.33 6.24 -1.03
CA PRO A 46 8.52 5.46 -1.36
C PRO A 46 9.55 5.58 -0.24
N HIS A 47 10.21 4.48 0.05
CA HIS A 47 11.30 4.45 1.01
C HIS A 47 12.49 3.71 0.40
N ARG A 48 13.60 4.41 0.26
CA ARG A 48 14.81 3.82 -0.29
C ARG A 48 15.67 3.28 0.83
N THR A 49 15.95 1.98 0.79
CA THR A 49 16.77 1.33 1.82
C THR A 49 18.25 1.50 1.52
N ALA A 50 19.10 1.18 2.50
CA ALA A 50 20.56 1.18 2.33
C ALA A 50 21.03 0.20 1.27
N ALA A 51 20.24 -0.83 0.96
CA ALA A 51 20.54 -1.81 -0.08
C ALA A 51 20.10 -1.35 -1.48
N ARG A 52 19.78 -0.08 -1.66
CA ARG A 52 19.29 0.53 -2.92
C ARG A 52 17.99 -0.07 -3.43
N GLN A 53 17.19 -0.65 -2.56
CA GLN A 53 15.87 -1.13 -2.89
C GLN A 53 14.85 -0.07 -2.53
N THR A 54 13.81 0.08 -3.36
CA THR A 54 12.71 0.99 -3.06
C THR A 54 11.55 0.19 -2.52
N LYS A 55 11.12 0.54 -1.32
CA LYS A 55 9.94 -0.06 -0.70
C LYS A 55 8.83 0.97 -0.67
N TYR A 56 7.61 0.53 -0.85
CA TYR A 56 6.46 1.41 -0.87
C TYR A 56 5.54 1.14 0.31
N HIS A 57 5.00 2.21 0.86
CA HIS A 57 3.99 2.13 1.91
C HIS A 57 2.72 2.81 1.43
N ALA A 58 1.59 2.17 1.62
CA ALA A 58 0.31 2.76 1.29
C ALA A 58 -0.17 3.59 2.48
N VAL A 59 -0.58 4.82 2.22
CA VAL A 59 -1.16 5.71 3.21
C VAL A 59 -2.65 5.77 2.97
N LEU A 60 -3.43 5.42 4.00
CA LEU A 60 -4.87 5.37 3.89
C LEU A 60 -5.51 6.21 4.99
N LYS A 61 -6.74 6.62 4.75
CA LYS A 61 -7.54 7.33 5.74
C LYS A 61 -8.95 6.78 5.76
N ARG A 62 -9.61 6.93 6.87
CA ARG A 62 -11.05 6.71 6.94
C ARG A 62 -11.66 7.65 7.96
N GLN A 63 -12.95 7.89 7.81
CA GLN A 63 -13.68 8.71 8.76
C GLN A 63 -13.88 7.96 10.04
N SER A 64 -13.53 8.60 11.14
CA SER A 64 -13.73 8.09 12.47
C SER A 64 -15.01 8.71 13.01
N SER A 65 -15.88 7.90 13.51
CA SER A 65 -17.15 8.37 14.06
C SER A 65 -16.97 9.01 15.43
#